data_3ca34d0a6e74293c0ecaa47129c5a2c0
#
_entry.id   3ca34d0a6e74293c0ecaa47129c5a2c0
#
_cell.length_a   1.000
_cell.length_b   1.000
_cell.length_c   1.000
_cell.angle_alpha   90.00
_cell.angle_beta   90.00
_cell.angle_gamma   90.00
#
_symmetry.space_group_name_H-M   'P 1'
#
loop_
_entity.id
_entity.type
_entity.pdbx_description
1 polymer ?
#
loop_
_entity_poly.entity_id
_entity_poly.type
_entity_poly.pdbx_seq_one_letter_code
_entity_poly.pdbx_strand_id
1 'polypeptide(L)'
;IQKRFPQAAIFVGDLSAEALCKEYGLNVERLFRIRGGEEYEFDDVKIEVIAARHTESKSGNYWDKGYCIQKDGSRRETMWYGSLEMYNFRITDASGYRAVVWGGMTTEEQIHRMEKYNGNEIAFMHVSPKQDHQMFARLVQAINPKVVIPHHYDIWETLFAAKPELLADMKLPEGKTNAEGVLDTIRQNIQNACPDVAFFIPKHHKWYQFGYGITEK
;
A
#
# COMPACT_ATOMS: atom_id res chain seq x y z
N ILE A 1 -8.92 17.12 -9.12
CA ILE A 1 -8.45 17.75 -7.87
C ILE A 1 -7.94 19.16 -8.17
N GLN A 2 -6.91 19.40 -8.99
CA GLN A 2 -6.33 20.73 -9.25
C GLN A 2 -7.34 21.79 -9.72
N LYS A 3 -8.33 21.44 -10.54
CA LYS A 3 -9.40 22.37 -10.95
C LYS A 3 -10.18 22.94 -9.75
N ARG A 4 -10.38 22.11 -8.72
CA ARG A 4 -11.11 22.50 -7.49
C ARG A 4 -10.18 23.13 -6.43
N PHE A 5 -8.93 22.67 -6.41
CA PHE A 5 -7.91 23.10 -5.46
C PHE A 5 -6.63 23.48 -6.22
N PRO A 6 -6.58 24.71 -6.81
CA PRO A 6 -5.46 25.11 -7.67
C PRO A 6 -4.10 25.13 -6.97
N GLN A 7 -4.09 25.26 -5.65
CA GLN A 7 -2.87 25.29 -4.84
C GLN A 7 -2.39 23.89 -4.43
N ALA A 8 -3.18 22.82 -4.71
CA ALA A 8 -2.78 21.47 -4.35
C ALA A 8 -1.52 21.05 -5.12
N ALA A 9 -0.51 20.60 -4.40
CA ALA A 9 0.64 19.91 -4.96
C ALA A 9 0.22 18.50 -5.42
N ILE A 10 0.72 18.07 -6.57
CA ILE A 10 0.50 16.72 -7.09
C ILE A 10 1.84 16.02 -7.18
N PHE A 11 1.96 14.90 -6.49
CA PHE A 11 3.08 13.98 -6.61
C PHE A 11 2.76 12.95 -7.68
N VAL A 12 3.63 12.81 -8.67
CA VAL A 12 3.45 11.88 -9.78
C VAL A 12 4.79 11.24 -10.13
N GLY A 13 4.77 9.97 -10.43
CA GLY A 13 5.97 9.26 -10.89
C GLY A 13 6.59 9.94 -12.11
N ASP A 14 7.92 9.95 -12.16
CA ASP A 14 8.67 10.66 -13.19
C ASP A 14 8.33 10.19 -14.61
N LEU A 15 8.10 8.88 -14.79
CA LEU A 15 7.76 8.29 -16.08
C LEU A 15 6.32 8.61 -16.52
N SER A 16 5.42 8.84 -15.57
CA SER A 16 3.99 9.12 -15.82
C SER A 16 3.69 10.61 -16.00
N ALA A 17 4.59 11.48 -15.55
CA ALA A 17 4.34 12.92 -15.42
C ALA A 17 3.96 13.59 -16.74
N GLU A 18 4.72 13.33 -17.80
CA GLU A 18 4.49 13.96 -19.10
C GLU A 18 3.14 13.57 -19.71
N ALA A 19 2.81 12.27 -19.67
CA ALA A 19 1.55 11.76 -20.19
C ALA A 19 0.36 12.37 -19.42
N LEU A 20 0.42 12.43 -18.10
CA LEU A 20 -0.61 13.00 -17.25
C LEU A 20 -0.79 14.51 -17.48
N CYS A 21 0.30 15.25 -17.62
CA CYS A 21 0.22 16.69 -17.95
C CYS A 21 -0.47 16.92 -19.28
N LYS A 22 -0.10 16.14 -20.31
CA LYS A 22 -0.66 16.27 -21.66
C LYS A 22 -2.14 15.88 -21.70
N GLU A 23 -2.50 14.78 -21.04
CA GLU A 23 -3.87 14.25 -21.08
C GLU A 23 -4.85 15.06 -20.22
N TYR A 24 -4.44 15.44 -19.01
CA TYR A 24 -5.33 16.07 -18.03
C TYR A 24 -5.11 17.58 -17.86
N GLY A 25 -4.13 18.18 -18.55
CA GLY A 25 -3.82 19.59 -18.45
C GLY A 25 -3.43 20.02 -17.04
N LEU A 26 -2.58 19.23 -16.38
CA LEU A 26 -2.14 19.53 -15.03
C LEU A 26 -1.23 20.77 -15.01
N ASN A 27 -1.34 21.56 -13.95
CA ASN A 27 -0.44 22.69 -13.72
C ASN A 27 0.94 22.18 -13.34
N VAL A 28 1.91 22.33 -14.24
CA VAL A 28 3.30 21.86 -14.08
C VAL A 28 4.03 22.53 -12.91
N GLU A 29 3.66 23.77 -12.53
CA GLU A 29 4.26 24.48 -11.39
C GLU A 29 3.89 23.86 -10.04
N ARG A 30 2.85 23.04 -10.01
CA ARG A 30 2.36 22.31 -8.83
C ARG A 30 2.55 20.81 -8.93
N LEU A 31 3.36 20.37 -9.89
CA LEU A 31 3.60 18.96 -10.13
C LEU A 31 5.02 18.61 -9.70
N PHE A 32 5.11 17.69 -8.73
CA PHE A 32 6.36 17.14 -8.25
C PHE A 32 6.57 15.77 -8.91
N ARG A 33 7.61 15.69 -9.74
CA ARG A 33 8.05 14.41 -10.32
C ARG A 33 8.85 13.66 -9.27
N ILE A 34 8.37 12.50 -8.87
CA ILE A 34 8.97 11.73 -7.77
C ILE A 34 9.66 10.46 -8.25
N ARG A 35 10.69 10.08 -7.50
CA ARG A 35 11.42 8.81 -7.65
C ARG A 35 11.60 8.15 -6.29
N GLY A 36 11.75 6.84 -6.30
CA GLY A 36 12.01 6.11 -5.07
C GLY A 36 13.32 6.53 -4.40
N GLY A 37 13.25 6.82 -3.12
CA GLY A 37 14.37 7.29 -2.29
C GLY A 37 14.43 8.79 -2.09
N GLU A 38 13.57 9.56 -2.76
CA GLU A 38 13.48 11.01 -2.57
C GLU A 38 12.68 11.36 -1.33
N GLU A 39 12.99 12.53 -0.76
CA GLU A 39 12.33 13.10 0.40
C GLU A 39 11.90 14.54 0.08
N TYR A 40 10.69 14.90 0.50
CA TYR A 40 10.12 16.23 0.32
C TYR A 40 9.71 16.76 1.68
N GLU A 41 10.18 17.95 2.00
CA GLU A 41 9.88 18.62 3.27
C GLU A 41 9.13 19.91 3.02
N PHE A 42 8.02 20.06 3.71
CA PHE A 42 7.16 21.23 3.71
C PHE A 42 7.02 21.70 5.16
N ASP A 43 6.44 22.88 5.37
CA ASP A 43 6.35 23.49 6.70
C ASP A 43 5.72 22.56 7.78
N ASP A 44 4.74 21.77 7.38
CA ASP A 44 3.92 20.95 8.28
C ASP A 44 3.94 19.44 7.94
N VAL A 45 4.65 19.03 6.90
CA VAL A 45 4.70 17.63 6.49
C VAL A 45 6.00 17.26 5.79
N LYS A 46 6.55 16.08 6.11
CA LYS A 46 7.62 15.41 5.39
C LYS A 46 7.06 14.19 4.66
N ILE A 47 7.41 14.02 3.40
CA ILE A 47 7.02 12.89 2.56
C ILE A 47 8.27 12.17 2.08
N GLU A 48 8.39 10.88 2.41
CA GLU A 48 9.47 10.00 1.94
C GLU A 48 8.89 9.04 0.90
N VAL A 49 9.51 9.03 -0.28
CA VAL A 49 9.10 8.21 -1.42
C VAL A 49 9.86 6.89 -1.39
N ILE A 50 9.15 5.79 -1.28
CA ILE A 50 9.74 4.46 -1.16
C ILE A 50 9.47 3.69 -2.45
N ALA A 51 10.52 3.31 -3.18
CA ALA A 51 10.37 2.51 -4.38
C ALA A 51 9.64 1.20 -4.05
N ALA A 52 8.63 0.88 -4.85
CA ALA A 52 7.81 -0.30 -4.69
C ALA A 52 7.78 -1.11 -6.00
N ARG A 53 7.13 -2.26 -5.94
CA ARG A 53 6.84 -3.10 -7.09
C ARG A 53 5.35 -3.41 -7.13
N HIS A 54 4.76 -3.35 -8.31
CA HIS A 54 3.39 -3.79 -8.49
C HIS A 54 3.27 -5.29 -8.21
N THR A 55 2.08 -5.73 -7.80
CA THR A 55 1.81 -7.13 -7.50
C THR A 55 2.18 -8.05 -8.66
N GLU A 56 2.77 -9.19 -8.31
CA GLU A 56 3.17 -10.22 -9.26
C GLU A 56 1.97 -11.00 -9.79
N SER A 57 2.03 -11.41 -11.04
CA SER A 57 1.03 -12.34 -11.59
C SER A 57 1.26 -13.77 -11.08
N LYS A 58 0.25 -14.66 -11.24
CA LYS A 58 0.35 -16.09 -10.90
C LYS A 58 1.53 -16.81 -11.57
N SER A 59 1.98 -16.30 -12.72
CA SER A 59 3.11 -16.84 -13.48
C SER A 59 4.48 -16.30 -13.04
N GLY A 60 4.53 -15.47 -12.00
CA GLY A 60 5.76 -14.85 -11.52
C GLY A 60 6.21 -13.64 -12.35
N ASN A 61 5.33 -13.12 -13.21
CA ASN A 61 5.59 -11.91 -13.98
C ASN A 61 5.23 -10.67 -13.15
N TYR A 62 6.02 -9.62 -13.27
CA TYR A 62 5.73 -8.33 -12.64
C TYR A 62 5.88 -7.18 -13.63
N TRP A 63 5.41 -6.00 -13.26
CA TRP A 63 5.43 -4.82 -14.12
C TRP A 63 6.39 -3.78 -13.59
N ASP A 64 7.24 -3.27 -14.47
CA ASP A 64 8.20 -2.22 -14.16
C ASP A 64 8.50 -1.40 -15.41
N LYS A 65 8.54 -0.07 -15.28
CA LYS A 65 8.92 0.89 -16.33
C LYS A 65 8.24 0.67 -17.69
N GLY A 66 6.97 0.29 -17.67
CA GLY A 66 6.18 0.03 -18.88
C GLY A 66 6.40 -1.35 -19.50
N TYR A 67 7.10 -2.24 -18.80
CA TYR A 67 7.34 -3.61 -19.24
C TYR A 67 6.68 -4.61 -18.31
N CYS A 68 6.15 -5.67 -18.90
CA CYS A 68 5.88 -6.91 -18.18
C CYS A 68 7.15 -7.74 -18.18
N ILE A 69 7.75 -7.91 -17.02
CA ILE A 69 8.97 -8.73 -16.82
C ILE A 69 8.53 -10.15 -16.57
N GLN A 70 8.97 -11.08 -17.43
CA GLN A 70 8.65 -12.49 -17.31
C GLN A 70 9.55 -13.15 -16.25
N LYS A 71 9.15 -14.32 -15.77
CA LYS A 71 9.91 -15.11 -14.80
C LYS A 71 11.33 -15.46 -15.27
N ASP A 72 11.53 -15.59 -16.58
CA ASP A 72 12.83 -15.84 -17.20
C ASP A 72 13.67 -14.57 -17.44
N GLY A 73 13.17 -13.40 -17.00
CA GLY A 73 13.79 -12.10 -17.17
C GLY A 73 13.53 -11.43 -18.52
N SER A 74 12.82 -12.08 -19.45
CA SER A 74 12.42 -11.45 -20.70
C SER A 74 11.43 -10.31 -20.47
N ARG A 75 11.39 -9.33 -21.40
CA ARG A 75 10.59 -8.11 -21.27
C ARG A 75 9.60 -8.00 -22.44
N ARG A 76 8.37 -7.62 -22.11
CA ARG A 76 7.34 -7.29 -23.09
C ARG A 76 6.74 -5.93 -22.76
N GLU A 77 6.72 -5.00 -23.70
CA GLU A 77 6.04 -3.72 -23.51
C GLU A 77 4.57 -3.90 -23.12
N THR A 78 4.12 -3.05 -22.23
CA THR A 78 2.74 -3.06 -21.78
C THR A 78 2.33 -1.66 -21.30
N MET A 79 1.09 -1.29 -21.61
CA MET A 79 0.48 -0.02 -21.19
C MET A 79 -0.54 -0.21 -20.06
N TRP A 80 -0.35 -1.23 -19.25
CA TRP A 80 -1.27 -1.51 -18.15
C TRP A 80 -1.11 -0.47 -17.03
N TYR A 81 -2.22 -0.15 -16.40
CA TYR A 81 -2.24 0.67 -15.18
C TYR A 81 -1.27 0.12 -14.13
N GLY A 82 -0.45 1.01 -13.54
CA GLY A 82 0.59 0.63 -12.59
C GLY A 82 1.81 -0.08 -13.19
N SER A 83 1.91 -0.17 -14.53
CA SER A 83 3.06 -0.82 -15.18
C SER A 83 4.30 0.05 -15.28
N LEU A 84 4.17 1.37 -15.16
CA LEU A 84 5.30 2.29 -15.32
C LEU A 84 6.17 2.34 -14.07
N GLU A 85 5.57 2.65 -12.95
CA GLU A 85 6.26 2.82 -11.68
C GLU A 85 5.27 2.71 -10.52
N MET A 86 5.78 2.34 -9.37
CA MET A 86 4.99 2.22 -8.15
C MET A 86 5.79 2.69 -6.95
N TYR A 87 5.11 3.39 -6.05
CA TYR A 87 5.71 3.93 -4.84
C TYR A 87 4.84 3.64 -3.62
N ASN A 88 5.51 3.46 -2.51
CA ASN A 88 4.95 3.57 -1.18
C ASN A 88 5.40 4.91 -0.58
N PHE A 89 4.76 5.32 0.50
CA PHE A 89 5.08 6.60 1.13
C PHE A 89 5.16 6.44 2.64
N ARG A 90 6.12 7.15 3.27
CA ARG A 90 6.02 7.49 4.67
C ARG A 90 5.76 9.00 4.78
N ILE A 91 4.74 9.36 5.51
CA ILE A 91 4.31 10.74 5.73
C ILE A 91 4.47 11.04 7.21
N THR A 92 5.21 12.10 7.53
CA THR A 92 5.42 12.58 8.89
C THR A 92 4.86 13.98 9.01
N ASP A 93 3.95 14.23 9.94
CA ASP A 93 3.43 15.56 10.20
C ASP A 93 4.33 16.37 11.15
N ALA A 94 4.00 17.66 11.35
CA ALA A 94 4.75 18.57 12.21
C ALA A 94 4.82 18.12 13.69
N SER A 95 3.90 17.26 14.14
CA SER A 95 3.91 16.68 15.50
C SER A 95 4.84 15.46 15.62
N GLY A 96 5.39 14.99 14.49
CA GLY A 96 6.19 13.78 14.42
C GLY A 96 5.34 12.50 14.25
N TYR A 97 4.02 12.63 14.03
CA TYR A 97 3.15 11.49 13.74
C TYR A 97 3.48 10.92 12.36
N ARG A 98 3.73 9.61 12.30
CA ARG A 98 4.18 8.92 11.09
C ARG A 98 3.15 7.95 10.58
N ALA A 99 2.81 8.08 9.30
CA ALA A 99 1.93 7.17 8.60
C ALA A 99 2.65 6.55 7.39
N VAL A 100 2.53 5.23 7.22
CA VAL A 100 2.98 4.53 6.02
C VAL A 100 1.77 4.24 5.14
N VAL A 101 1.90 4.52 3.83
CA VAL A 101 0.96 4.10 2.80
C VAL A 101 1.66 3.05 1.93
N TRP A 102 1.22 1.82 2.08
CA TRP A 102 1.77 0.67 1.39
C TRP A 102 0.81 0.15 0.32
N GLY A 103 1.23 0.16 -0.93
CA GLY A 103 0.45 -0.37 -2.06
C GLY A 103 1.17 -1.47 -2.84
N GLY A 104 2.44 -1.72 -2.52
CA GLY A 104 3.31 -2.60 -3.29
C GLY A 104 3.19 -4.08 -2.93
N MET A 105 3.90 -4.89 -3.71
CA MET A 105 4.11 -6.30 -3.47
C MET A 105 5.02 -6.52 -2.25
N THR A 106 4.75 -7.56 -1.46
CA THR A 106 5.60 -7.99 -0.36
C THR A 106 6.68 -8.94 -0.87
N THR A 107 7.94 -8.57 -0.70
CA THR A 107 9.12 -9.40 -1.02
C THR A 107 10.16 -9.24 0.07
N GLU A 108 11.14 -10.13 0.14
CA GLU A 108 12.27 -10.01 1.08
C GLU A 108 13.02 -8.67 0.89
N GLU A 109 13.23 -8.24 -0.34
CA GLU A 109 13.84 -6.95 -0.64
C GLU A 109 13.04 -5.79 -0.06
N GLN A 110 11.71 -5.83 -0.20
CA GLN A 110 10.83 -4.79 0.34
C GLN A 110 10.80 -4.81 1.88
N ILE A 111 10.79 -5.98 2.50
CA ILE A 111 10.87 -6.11 3.96
C ILE A 111 12.16 -5.45 4.46
N HIS A 112 13.31 -5.82 3.92
CA HIS A 112 14.59 -5.24 4.31
C HIS A 112 14.64 -3.73 4.08
N ARG A 113 14.06 -3.25 2.97
CA ARG A 113 13.95 -1.81 2.68
C ARG A 113 13.14 -1.08 3.74
N MET A 114 12.08 -1.70 4.25
CA MET A 114 11.18 -1.09 5.22
C MET A 114 11.75 -1.03 6.64
N GLU A 115 12.78 -1.81 6.96
CA GLU A 115 13.44 -1.78 8.28
C GLU A 115 13.93 -0.37 8.66
N LYS A 116 14.44 0.40 7.69
CA LYS A 116 14.87 1.80 7.92
C LYS A 116 13.71 2.77 8.16
N TYR A 117 12.47 2.39 7.81
CA TYR A 117 11.26 3.18 7.97
C TYR A 117 10.40 2.69 9.13
N ASN A 118 10.96 1.99 10.10
CA ASN A 118 10.23 1.43 11.21
C ASN A 118 9.69 2.49 12.19
N GLY A 119 8.78 2.07 13.07
CA GLY A 119 8.25 2.90 14.15
C GLY A 119 7.24 3.93 13.66
N ASN A 120 6.10 3.48 13.19
CA ASN A 120 5.03 4.30 12.67
C ASN A 120 3.78 4.23 13.56
N GLU A 121 2.97 5.27 13.55
CA GLU A 121 1.70 5.29 14.27
C GLU A 121 0.65 4.49 13.52
N ILE A 122 0.57 4.67 12.19
CA ILE A 122 -0.39 3.98 11.32
C ILE A 122 0.31 3.44 10.09
N ALA A 123 -0.13 2.27 9.62
CA ALA A 123 0.19 1.75 8.30
C ALA A 123 -1.10 1.42 7.53
N PHE A 124 -1.33 2.12 6.43
CA PHE A 124 -2.35 1.77 5.45
C PHE A 124 -1.77 0.72 4.52
N MET A 125 -2.25 -0.51 4.61
CA MET A 125 -1.63 -1.66 3.97
C MET A 125 -2.53 -2.26 2.90
N HIS A 126 -2.05 -2.28 1.66
CA HIS A 126 -2.68 -3.05 0.60
C HIS A 126 -2.68 -4.53 0.97
N VAL A 127 -3.86 -5.16 0.92
CA VAL A 127 -4.02 -6.58 1.19
C VAL A 127 -4.50 -7.31 -0.06
N SER A 128 -4.03 -8.53 -0.23
CA SER A 128 -4.42 -9.41 -1.33
C SER A 128 -4.77 -10.79 -0.80
N PRO A 129 -5.83 -11.44 -1.30
CA PRO A 129 -6.23 -12.77 -0.83
C PRO A 129 -5.17 -13.84 -1.08
N LYS A 130 -4.33 -13.64 -2.10
CA LYS A 130 -3.29 -14.62 -2.51
C LYS A 130 -1.86 -14.22 -2.12
N GLN A 131 -1.68 -13.18 -1.33
CA GLN A 131 -0.35 -12.86 -0.82
C GLN A 131 0.11 -13.90 0.18
N ASP A 132 1.42 -14.06 0.33
CA ASP A 132 1.98 -14.80 1.45
C ASP A 132 1.72 -14.02 2.74
N HIS A 133 0.78 -14.51 3.56
CA HIS A 133 0.35 -13.83 4.78
C HIS A 133 1.42 -13.84 5.87
N GLN A 134 2.32 -14.83 5.87
CA GLN A 134 3.45 -14.86 6.81
C GLN A 134 4.50 -13.83 6.42
N MET A 135 4.85 -13.76 5.13
CA MET A 135 5.75 -12.72 4.62
C MET A 135 5.15 -11.32 4.82
N PHE A 136 3.84 -11.15 4.64
CA PHE A 136 3.15 -9.90 4.91
C PHE A 136 3.21 -9.50 6.40
N ALA A 137 3.07 -10.46 7.31
CA ALA A 137 3.23 -10.19 8.74
C ALA A 137 4.67 -9.76 9.09
N ARG A 138 5.68 -10.34 8.44
CA ARG A 138 7.08 -9.88 8.57
C ARG A 138 7.29 -8.46 8.03
N LEU A 139 6.61 -8.10 6.95
CA LEU A 139 6.61 -6.72 6.45
C LEU A 139 6.00 -5.76 7.49
N VAL A 140 4.87 -6.13 8.10
CA VAL A 140 4.26 -5.33 9.18
C VAL A 140 5.24 -5.21 10.36
N GLN A 141 5.95 -6.28 10.72
CA GLN A 141 6.98 -6.24 11.76
C GLN A 141 8.13 -5.28 11.42
N ALA A 142 8.60 -5.27 10.17
CA ALA A 142 9.64 -4.34 9.71
C ALA A 142 9.18 -2.87 9.74
N ILE A 143 7.93 -2.59 9.35
CA ILE A 143 7.30 -1.26 9.43
C ILE A 143 7.05 -0.85 10.89
N ASN A 144 6.76 -1.80 11.75
CA ASN A 144 6.47 -1.64 13.17
C ASN A 144 5.44 -0.52 13.45
N PRO A 145 4.21 -0.59 12.92
CA PRO A 145 3.17 0.37 13.18
C PRO A 145 2.44 0.04 14.48
N LYS A 146 1.77 1.04 15.10
CA LYS A 146 0.84 0.76 16.21
C LYS A 146 -0.51 0.23 15.71
N VAL A 147 -0.92 0.69 14.52
CA VAL A 147 -2.18 0.29 13.90
C VAL A 147 -1.97 -0.04 12.44
N VAL A 148 -2.46 -1.19 11.99
CA VAL A 148 -2.60 -1.55 10.58
C VAL A 148 -4.04 -1.31 10.14
N ILE A 149 -4.21 -0.59 9.05
CA ILE A 149 -5.49 -0.37 8.38
C ILE A 149 -5.41 -1.01 7.01
N PRO A 150 -6.09 -2.15 6.78
CA PRO A 150 -6.10 -2.79 5.47
C PRO A 150 -6.89 -1.94 4.46
N HIS A 151 -6.45 -1.95 3.22
CA HIS A 151 -7.19 -1.39 2.09
C HIS A 151 -7.17 -2.33 0.89
N HIS A 152 -7.97 -2.02 -0.14
CA HIS A 152 -8.10 -2.81 -1.37
C HIS A 152 -8.85 -4.14 -1.20
N TYR A 153 -9.68 -4.27 -0.19
CA TYR A 153 -10.52 -5.46 0.06
C TYR A 153 -12.00 -5.25 -0.24
N ASP A 154 -12.40 -4.05 -0.55
CA ASP A 154 -13.78 -3.61 -0.75
C ASP A 154 -14.50 -4.32 -1.90
N ILE A 155 -13.76 -4.82 -2.89
CA ILE A 155 -14.30 -5.57 -4.03
C ILE A 155 -14.28 -7.10 -3.82
N TRP A 156 -13.78 -7.61 -2.69
CA TRP A 156 -13.50 -9.04 -2.56
C TRP A 156 -14.75 -9.91 -2.59
N GLU A 157 -15.87 -9.49 -2.01
CA GLU A 157 -17.10 -10.30 -2.07
C GLU A 157 -17.53 -10.50 -3.54
N THR A 158 -17.53 -9.45 -4.34
CA THR A 158 -17.84 -9.53 -5.77
C THR A 158 -16.81 -10.36 -6.54
N LEU A 159 -15.51 -10.18 -6.20
CA LEU A 159 -14.43 -10.92 -6.82
C LEU A 159 -14.53 -12.42 -6.54
N PHE A 160 -14.78 -12.82 -5.31
CA PHE A 160 -14.90 -14.22 -4.92
C PHE A 160 -16.17 -14.88 -5.47
N ALA A 161 -17.27 -14.13 -5.59
CA ALA A 161 -18.45 -14.62 -6.27
C ALA A 161 -18.18 -14.90 -7.76
N ALA A 162 -17.39 -14.05 -8.43
CA ALA A 162 -17.03 -14.21 -9.83
C ALA A 162 -15.90 -15.23 -10.07
N LYS A 163 -15.02 -15.44 -9.07
CA LYS A 163 -13.81 -16.26 -9.18
C LYS A 163 -13.58 -17.08 -7.90
N PRO A 164 -14.43 -18.08 -7.60
CA PRO A 164 -14.32 -18.88 -6.38
C PRO A 164 -13.01 -19.66 -6.27
N GLU A 165 -12.36 -19.95 -7.41
CA GLU A 165 -11.06 -20.60 -7.43
C GLU A 165 -9.94 -19.78 -6.74
N LEU A 166 -10.16 -18.49 -6.48
CA LEU A 166 -9.21 -17.68 -5.71
C LEU A 166 -9.11 -18.12 -4.24
N LEU A 167 -10.13 -18.80 -3.74
CA LEU A 167 -10.20 -19.27 -2.36
C LEU A 167 -9.96 -20.79 -2.23
N ALA A 168 -9.81 -21.52 -3.34
CA ALA A 168 -9.78 -22.98 -3.36
C ALA A 168 -8.74 -23.59 -2.38
N ASP A 169 -7.61 -22.91 -2.21
CA ASP A 169 -6.50 -23.37 -1.38
C ASP A 169 -6.47 -22.71 0.02
N MET A 170 -7.48 -21.89 0.34
CA MET A 170 -7.52 -21.15 1.62
C MET A 170 -8.39 -21.87 2.65
N LYS A 171 -7.82 -22.12 3.83
CA LYS A 171 -8.59 -22.55 5.00
C LYS A 171 -9.16 -21.31 5.69
N LEU A 172 -10.42 -21.00 5.43
CA LEU A 172 -11.09 -19.88 6.06
C LEU A 172 -11.66 -20.28 7.43
N PRO A 173 -11.73 -19.35 8.41
CA PRO A 173 -12.42 -19.58 9.67
C PRO A 173 -13.89 -19.93 9.46
N GLU A 174 -14.40 -20.87 10.26
CA GLU A 174 -15.79 -21.32 10.19
C GLU A 174 -16.76 -20.16 10.46
N GLY A 175 -17.85 -20.13 9.72
CA GLY A 175 -18.95 -19.15 9.89
C GLY A 175 -18.65 -17.70 9.41
N LYS A 176 -17.50 -17.50 8.73
CA LYS A 176 -17.16 -16.19 8.15
C LYS A 176 -17.53 -16.11 6.67
N THR A 177 -17.83 -14.90 6.20
CA THR A 177 -17.88 -14.63 4.75
C THR A 177 -16.48 -14.80 4.16
N ASN A 178 -16.41 -15.00 2.84
CA ASN A 178 -15.13 -15.20 2.17
C ASN A 178 -14.15 -14.04 2.39
N ALA A 179 -14.63 -12.79 2.28
CA ALA A 179 -13.80 -11.60 2.50
C ALA A 179 -13.41 -11.44 3.98
N GLU A 180 -14.36 -11.62 4.91
CA GLU A 180 -14.09 -11.59 6.35
C GLU A 180 -13.10 -12.67 6.76
N GLY A 181 -13.26 -13.89 6.24
CA GLY A 181 -12.36 -15.00 6.55
C GLY A 181 -10.92 -14.74 6.10
N VAL A 182 -10.73 -14.14 4.92
CA VAL A 182 -9.39 -13.73 4.44
C VAL A 182 -8.80 -12.64 5.34
N LEU A 183 -9.58 -11.62 5.68
CA LEU A 183 -9.13 -10.54 6.58
C LEU A 183 -8.79 -11.05 7.98
N ASP A 184 -9.57 -11.99 8.51
CA ASP A 184 -9.28 -12.64 9.79
C ASP A 184 -7.99 -13.47 9.73
N THR A 185 -7.75 -14.18 8.63
CA THR A 185 -6.49 -14.91 8.43
C THR A 185 -5.30 -13.96 8.41
N ILE A 186 -5.40 -12.84 7.69
CA ILE A 186 -4.35 -11.82 7.68
C ILE A 186 -4.12 -11.25 9.08
N ARG A 187 -5.20 -10.88 9.78
CA ARG A 187 -5.14 -10.39 11.17
C ARG A 187 -4.42 -11.36 12.09
N GLN A 188 -4.77 -12.64 12.04
CA GLN A 188 -4.14 -13.67 12.88
C GLN A 188 -2.64 -13.81 12.61
N ASN A 189 -2.21 -13.78 11.36
CA ASN A 189 -0.78 -13.82 11.02
C ASN A 189 -0.03 -12.59 11.55
N ILE A 190 -0.62 -11.40 11.44
CA ILE A 190 -0.05 -10.17 12.00
C ILE A 190 0.04 -10.26 13.53
N GLN A 191 -1.03 -10.66 14.22
CA GLN A 191 -1.06 -10.76 15.68
C GLN A 191 -0.07 -11.79 16.23
N ASN A 192 0.15 -12.88 15.50
CA ASN A 192 1.16 -13.88 15.87
C ASN A 192 2.59 -13.32 15.76
N ALA A 193 2.88 -12.50 14.78
CA ALA A 193 4.21 -11.91 14.57
C ALA A 193 4.41 -10.61 15.38
N CYS A 194 3.36 -9.86 15.60
CA CYS A 194 3.35 -8.52 16.19
C CYS A 194 2.14 -8.37 17.14
N PRO A 195 2.15 -8.97 18.34
CA PRO A 195 0.98 -9.03 19.22
C PRO A 195 0.47 -7.66 19.68
N ASP A 196 1.34 -6.65 19.72
CA ASP A 196 1.01 -5.28 20.15
C ASP A 196 0.45 -4.41 19.01
N VAL A 197 0.42 -4.91 17.77
CA VAL A 197 -0.10 -4.18 16.61
C VAL A 197 -1.62 -4.37 16.51
N ALA A 198 -2.37 -3.28 16.58
CA ALA A 198 -3.80 -3.31 16.34
C ALA A 198 -4.10 -3.47 14.85
N PHE A 199 -5.06 -4.33 14.51
CA PHE A 199 -5.57 -4.48 13.15
C PHE A 199 -6.98 -3.91 13.09
N PHE A 200 -7.15 -2.76 12.43
CA PHE A 200 -8.39 -2.02 12.38
C PHE A 200 -9.00 -2.00 10.98
N ILE A 201 -10.20 -2.55 10.84
CA ILE A 201 -10.96 -2.56 9.58
C ILE A 201 -11.98 -1.42 9.61
N PRO A 202 -11.77 -0.33 8.84
CA PRO A 202 -12.71 0.78 8.83
C PRO A 202 -14.02 0.39 8.13
N LYS A 203 -15.15 0.89 8.64
CA LYS A 203 -16.45 0.77 7.97
C LYS A 203 -16.59 1.86 6.92
N HIS A 204 -17.11 1.53 5.75
CA HIS A 204 -17.39 2.49 4.68
C HIS A 204 -18.27 3.65 5.18
N HIS A 205 -18.01 4.84 4.69
CA HIS A 205 -18.74 6.08 5.02
C HIS A 205 -18.76 6.44 6.51
N LYS A 206 -17.76 6.00 7.29
CA LYS A 206 -17.56 6.42 8.67
C LYS A 206 -16.31 7.27 8.79
N TRP A 207 -16.38 8.26 9.68
CA TRP A 207 -15.23 9.05 10.08
C TRP A 207 -14.61 8.44 11.33
N TYR A 208 -13.28 8.43 11.37
CA TYR A 208 -12.50 7.93 12.49
C TYR A 208 -11.48 8.98 12.88
N GLN A 209 -11.31 9.18 14.17
CA GLN A 209 -10.26 10.00 14.73
C GLN A 209 -9.30 9.08 15.47
N PHE A 210 -8.03 9.14 15.12
CA PHE A 210 -6.95 8.46 15.82
C PHE A 210 -6.26 9.48 16.71
N GLY A 211 -5.99 9.12 17.96
CA GLY A 211 -5.32 9.98 18.93
C GLY A 211 -4.75 9.17 20.07
N TYR A 212 -3.75 9.72 20.74
CA TYR A 212 -3.21 9.16 21.98
C TYR A 212 -3.92 9.85 23.13
N GLY A 213 -4.63 9.08 23.94
CA GLY A 213 -5.15 9.54 25.23
C GLY A 213 -4.13 9.27 26.33
N ILE A 214 -3.81 10.26 27.14
CA ILE A 214 -3.22 10.03 28.47
C ILE A 214 -4.40 9.75 29.38
N THR A 215 -4.52 8.50 29.85
CA THR A 215 -5.48 8.15 30.91
C THR A 215 -4.71 8.13 32.24
N GLU A 216 -5.03 9.04 33.14
CA GLU A 216 -4.69 8.84 34.54
C GLU A 216 -5.39 7.58 35.06
N LYS A 217 -4.63 6.69 35.68
CA LYS A 217 -5.16 5.52 36.36
C LYS A 217 -5.43 5.83 37.81
#